data_d2dfb431b2cca5cecba8ec54daf9ef9f
#
_entry.id   d2dfb431b2cca5cecba8ec54daf9ef9f
#
_cell.length_a   1.000
_cell.length_b   1.000
_cell.length_c   1.000
_cell.angle_alpha   90.00
_cell.angle_beta   90.00
_cell.angle_gamma   90.00
#
_symmetry.space_group_name_H-M   'P 1'
#
loop_
_entity.id
_entity.type
_entity.pdbx_description
1 polymer ?
#
loop_
_entity_poly.entity_id
_entity_poly.type
_entity_poly.pdbx_seq_one_letter_code
_entity_poly.pdbx_strand_id
1 'polypeptide(L)'
;MQLSTIASACLASVLALSGHYVHAADDSAMAQARKHIAEQAKALEPALLATRRDIHAHPELGNTERRTAELVATQLRALGLEVRTGVARTGVVAVLKGGLPGPTVALRADMDALPVKEVADLPFASKAKGRYLDKEVDVMHACGHDAHTAILLSTAKVLSDMRERLPGTVVFYFQPAEEGPSDFIPDGKNVWGAKMMVQEGVMQSPKPDAVFGLHVWAGIPAGRIAYRPGPTLASSDDLRIRILGKQTHAGRPWDGIDPITVGAQAIVGLQTVVSRRTDISSYPSVVSIGTINGGTRYNIIPESVEMTGTIRSYDYGIRQKLHSDVRQTVERIAESGGAKAEVSIIEKYDPTINDPALTEKMLPSLRWAAKDDVVQGPLVGGAEDFSFYAKQAPGLFVFLGVTPRDQDMAKAAPNHNPGFFVDESALVVGVRTLASLTTDYLFAGANP
;
A
#
# COMPACT_ATOMS: atom_id res chain seq x y z
N MET A 1 40.35 46.91 33.26
CA MET A 1 39.09 46.59 32.50
C MET A 1 39.39 46.21 31.04
N GLN A 2 40.26 45.22 30.78
CA GLN A 2 40.62 44.81 29.41
C GLN A 2 40.93 43.29 29.24
N LEU A 3 40.50 42.46 30.19
CA LEU A 3 40.75 41.00 30.13
C LEU A 3 39.48 40.14 29.86
N SER A 4 38.27 40.73 29.73
CA SER A 4 37.01 39.98 29.55
C SER A 4 36.54 39.86 28.09
N THR A 5 37.13 40.60 27.15
CA THR A 5 36.71 40.64 25.75
C THR A 5 37.41 39.60 24.86
N ILE A 6 38.54 39.07 25.25
CA ILE A 6 39.30 38.09 24.44
C ILE A 6 38.77 36.66 24.62
N ALA A 7 38.24 36.32 25.81
CA ALA A 7 37.70 34.98 26.09
C ALA A 7 36.38 34.69 25.35
N SER A 8 35.56 35.72 25.15
CA SER A 8 34.26 35.56 24.41
C SER A 8 34.44 35.38 22.90
N ALA A 9 35.48 35.97 22.31
CA ALA A 9 35.73 35.82 20.86
C ALA A 9 36.32 34.46 20.50
N CYS A 10 37.11 33.84 21.36
CA CYS A 10 37.65 32.49 21.13
C CYS A 10 36.57 31.38 21.28
N LEU A 11 35.61 31.55 22.23
CA LEU A 11 34.54 30.55 22.39
C LEU A 11 33.54 30.56 21.21
N ALA A 12 33.22 31.73 20.67
CA ALA A 12 32.33 31.87 19.46
C ALA A 12 33.01 31.32 18.21
N SER A 13 34.32 31.45 18.06
CA SER A 13 35.07 30.93 16.90
C SER A 13 35.20 29.40 16.94
N VAL A 14 35.31 28.77 18.10
CA VAL A 14 35.41 27.32 18.26
C VAL A 14 34.04 26.66 17.99
N LEU A 15 32.92 27.27 18.43
CA LEU A 15 31.58 26.80 18.17
C LEU A 15 31.20 26.94 16.70
N ALA A 16 31.61 28.00 16.00
CA ALA A 16 31.37 28.17 14.57
C ALA A 16 32.19 27.19 13.71
N LEU A 17 33.44 26.90 14.09
CA LEU A 17 34.29 25.93 13.40
C LEU A 17 33.77 24.48 13.61
N SER A 18 33.34 24.12 14.82
CA SER A 18 32.79 22.78 15.09
C SER A 18 31.50 22.52 14.30
N GLY A 19 30.60 23.48 14.16
CA GLY A 19 29.38 23.36 13.35
C GLY A 19 29.64 23.14 11.84
N HIS A 20 30.66 23.77 11.28
CA HIS A 20 31.07 23.58 9.90
C HIS A 20 31.76 22.24 9.66
N TYR A 21 32.52 21.71 10.59
CA TYR A 21 33.19 20.42 10.49
C TYR A 21 32.19 19.26 10.58
N VAL A 22 31.16 19.36 11.40
CA VAL A 22 30.09 18.34 11.53
C VAL A 22 29.24 18.28 10.25
N HIS A 23 28.82 19.42 9.71
CA HIS A 23 28.06 19.45 8.45
C HIS A 23 28.85 18.89 7.25
N ALA A 24 30.12 19.24 7.13
CA ALA A 24 30.97 18.75 6.03
C ALA A 24 31.26 17.24 6.12
N ALA A 25 31.33 16.68 7.33
CA ALA A 25 31.51 15.25 7.54
C ALA A 25 30.24 14.44 7.18
N ASP A 26 29.06 14.97 7.49
CA ASP A 26 27.75 14.34 7.15
C ASP A 26 27.49 14.35 5.64
N ASP A 27 27.76 15.47 4.97
CA ASP A 27 27.67 15.57 3.51
C ASP A 27 28.59 14.56 2.81
N SER A 28 29.78 14.33 3.37
CA SER A 28 30.72 13.33 2.87
C SER A 28 30.22 11.89 3.07
N ALA A 29 29.65 11.58 4.25
CA ALA A 29 29.11 10.26 4.56
C ALA A 29 27.88 9.93 3.69
N MET A 30 26.98 10.88 3.52
CA MET A 30 25.83 10.75 2.65
C MET A 30 26.22 10.58 1.17
N ALA A 31 27.21 11.35 0.69
CA ALA A 31 27.74 11.21 -0.67
C ALA A 31 28.36 9.83 -0.91
N GLN A 32 29.11 9.29 0.09
CA GLN A 32 29.68 7.94 0.03
C GLN A 32 28.57 6.86 0.04
N ALA A 33 27.53 7.03 0.86
CA ALA A 33 26.37 6.13 0.90
C ALA A 33 25.67 6.10 -0.46
N ARG A 34 25.36 7.24 -1.05
CA ARG A 34 24.75 7.35 -2.37
C ARG A 34 25.60 6.72 -3.47
N LYS A 35 26.93 6.90 -3.44
CA LYS A 35 27.84 6.23 -4.38
C LYS A 35 27.75 4.73 -4.23
N HIS A 36 27.84 4.21 -3.02
CA HIS A 36 27.69 2.78 -2.73
C HIS A 36 26.34 2.23 -3.23
N ILE A 37 25.24 2.91 -2.93
CA ILE A 37 23.90 2.52 -3.38
C ILE A 37 23.84 2.45 -4.91
N ALA A 38 24.37 3.45 -5.62
CA ALA A 38 24.35 3.48 -7.08
C ALA A 38 25.15 2.31 -7.71
N GLU A 39 26.33 2.02 -7.16
CA GLU A 39 27.20 0.92 -7.61
C GLU A 39 26.60 -0.46 -7.31
N GLN A 40 26.11 -0.67 -6.07
CA GLN A 40 25.56 -1.94 -5.64
C GLN A 40 24.20 -2.24 -6.29
N ALA A 41 23.30 -1.27 -6.40
CA ALA A 41 22.02 -1.46 -7.07
C ALA A 41 22.21 -1.91 -8.53
N LYS A 42 23.20 -1.36 -9.23
CA LYS A 42 23.55 -1.79 -10.58
C LYS A 42 24.21 -3.17 -10.60
N ALA A 43 25.13 -3.47 -9.69
CA ALA A 43 25.80 -4.75 -9.61
C ALA A 43 24.83 -5.90 -9.28
N LEU A 44 23.81 -5.63 -8.49
CA LEU A 44 22.78 -6.60 -8.08
C LEU A 44 21.69 -6.82 -9.14
N GLU A 45 21.64 -6.06 -10.23
CA GLU A 45 20.60 -6.16 -11.26
C GLU A 45 20.35 -7.60 -11.73
N PRO A 46 21.35 -8.41 -12.08
CA PRO A 46 21.10 -9.80 -12.50
C PRO A 46 20.41 -10.65 -11.41
N ALA A 47 20.80 -10.49 -10.14
CA ALA A 47 20.20 -11.21 -9.03
C ALA A 47 18.79 -10.70 -8.70
N LEU A 48 18.57 -9.39 -8.79
CA LEU A 48 17.26 -8.74 -8.66
C LEU A 48 16.28 -9.31 -9.67
N LEU A 49 16.67 -9.35 -10.96
CA LEU A 49 15.83 -9.90 -12.03
C LEU A 49 15.58 -11.40 -11.86
N ALA A 50 16.59 -12.17 -11.49
CA ALA A 50 16.44 -13.60 -11.25
C ALA A 50 15.45 -13.88 -10.11
N THR A 51 15.55 -13.12 -9.00
CA THR A 51 14.63 -13.25 -7.86
C THR A 51 13.20 -12.86 -8.25
N ARG A 52 13.03 -11.73 -8.95
CA ARG A 52 11.72 -11.28 -9.44
C ARG A 52 11.07 -12.35 -10.33
N ARG A 53 11.79 -12.85 -11.33
CA ARG A 53 11.28 -13.83 -12.30
C ARG A 53 10.96 -15.17 -11.65
N ASP A 54 11.74 -15.59 -10.65
CA ASP A 54 11.46 -16.80 -9.88
C ASP A 54 10.16 -16.68 -9.08
N ILE A 55 9.94 -15.55 -8.39
CA ILE A 55 8.70 -15.29 -7.66
C ILE A 55 7.53 -15.21 -8.64
N HIS A 56 7.68 -14.51 -9.78
CA HIS A 56 6.67 -14.37 -10.82
C HIS A 56 6.20 -15.70 -11.39
N ALA A 57 7.14 -16.63 -11.62
CA ALA A 57 6.84 -17.97 -12.12
C ALA A 57 6.13 -18.88 -11.10
N HIS A 58 6.19 -18.53 -9.81
CA HIS A 58 5.65 -19.32 -8.71
C HIS A 58 4.76 -18.46 -7.77
N PRO A 59 3.74 -17.76 -8.29
CA PRO A 59 2.92 -16.87 -7.50
C PRO A 59 2.04 -17.64 -6.51
N GLU A 60 1.83 -17.06 -5.35
CA GLU A 60 1.01 -17.59 -4.27
C GLU A 60 -0.04 -16.57 -3.84
N LEU A 61 -1.28 -17.02 -3.62
CA LEU A 61 -2.37 -16.17 -3.18
C LEU A 61 -2.22 -15.74 -1.72
N GLY A 62 -2.88 -14.66 -1.35
CA GLY A 62 -2.87 -14.12 0.01
C GLY A 62 -3.16 -15.17 1.09
N ASN A 63 -2.38 -15.16 2.17
CA ASN A 63 -2.30 -16.15 3.25
C ASN A 63 -1.69 -17.52 2.87
N THR A 64 -1.20 -17.68 1.64
CA THR A 64 -0.60 -18.95 1.20
C THR A 64 0.85 -18.80 0.68
N GLU A 65 1.49 -17.65 0.85
CA GLU A 65 2.79 -17.23 0.32
C GLU A 65 3.97 -17.95 1.02
N ARG A 66 3.89 -19.28 1.15
CA ARG A 66 4.86 -20.08 1.93
C ARG A 66 6.21 -20.18 1.26
N ARG A 67 6.22 -20.43 -0.06
CA ARG A 67 7.45 -20.54 -0.84
C ARG A 67 8.16 -19.19 -0.94
N THR A 68 7.42 -18.14 -1.20
CA THR A 68 7.94 -16.77 -1.26
C THR A 68 8.50 -16.33 0.09
N ALA A 69 7.78 -16.61 1.18
CA ALA A 69 8.25 -16.33 2.54
C ALA A 69 9.55 -17.08 2.89
N GLU A 70 9.67 -18.36 2.50
CA GLU A 70 10.88 -19.15 2.73
C GLU A 70 12.09 -18.64 1.91
N LEU A 71 11.86 -18.25 0.65
CA LEU A 71 12.86 -17.62 -0.20
C LEU A 71 13.36 -16.31 0.45
N VAL A 72 12.44 -15.44 0.88
CA VAL A 72 12.73 -14.19 1.55
C VAL A 72 13.53 -14.44 2.83
N ALA A 73 13.04 -15.31 3.71
CA ALA A 73 13.70 -15.62 4.98
C ALA A 73 15.11 -16.17 4.78
N THR A 74 15.30 -17.04 3.79
CA THR A 74 16.61 -17.64 3.46
C THR A 74 17.60 -16.57 3.01
N GLN A 75 17.20 -15.69 2.09
CA GLN A 75 18.06 -14.61 1.63
C GLN A 75 18.44 -13.64 2.76
N LEU A 76 17.47 -13.25 3.60
CA LEU A 76 17.73 -12.33 4.72
C LEU A 76 18.65 -12.96 5.79
N ARG A 77 18.48 -14.25 6.09
CA ARG A 77 19.40 -14.98 7.00
C ARG A 77 20.82 -15.05 6.45
N ALA A 78 20.96 -15.25 5.13
CA ALA A 78 22.27 -15.26 4.49
C ALA A 78 23.01 -13.91 4.58
N LEU A 79 22.25 -12.79 4.77
CA LEU A 79 22.80 -11.46 5.06
C LEU A 79 23.14 -11.27 6.55
N GLY A 80 22.92 -12.26 7.40
CA GLY A 80 23.15 -12.18 8.84
C GLY A 80 22.15 -11.29 9.57
N LEU A 81 20.90 -11.19 9.08
CA LEU A 81 19.82 -10.43 9.74
C LEU A 81 19.10 -11.28 10.78
N GLU A 82 18.53 -10.64 11.80
CA GLU A 82 17.57 -11.27 12.70
C GLU A 82 16.24 -11.44 11.94
N VAL A 83 15.80 -12.68 11.70
CA VAL A 83 14.63 -12.98 10.86
C VAL A 83 13.56 -13.70 11.66
N ARG A 84 12.35 -13.15 11.68
CA ARG A 84 11.12 -13.73 12.23
C ARG A 84 10.18 -14.07 11.08
N THR A 85 9.72 -15.31 11.00
CA THR A 85 8.77 -15.83 10.01
C THR A 85 7.42 -16.14 10.65
N GLY A 86 6.38 -16.33 9.82
CA GLY A 86 5.04 -16.67 10.30
C GLY A 86 4.28 -15.48 10.90
N VAL A 87 4.74 -14.26 10.66
CA VAL A 87 4.04 -13.04 11.08
C VAL A 87 2.83 -12.84 10.18
N ALA A 88 1.66 -12.59 10.76
CA ALA A 88 0.40 -12.55 10.00
C ALA A 88 0.27 -13.76 9.04
N ARG A 89 0.58 -14.96 9.56
CA ARG A 89 0.59 -16.28 8.91
C ARG A 89 1.85 -16.57 8.08
N THR A 90 2.09 -15.84 6.99
CA THR A 90 3.19 -16.12 6.05
C THR A 90 4.20 -14.99 5.94
N GLY A 91 3.94 -13.85 6.60
CA GLY A 91 4.84 -12.70 6.56
C GLY A 91 6.20 -12.95 7.21
N VAL A 92 7.19 -12.15 6.77
CA VAL A 92 8.57 -12.20 7.26
C VAL A 92 8.98 -10.80 7.73
N VAL A 93 9.58 -10.74 8.91
CA VAL A 93 10.14 -9.51 9.47
C VAL A 93 11.63 -9.72 9.70
N ALA A 94 12.46 -8.78 9.24
CA ALA A 94 13.89 -8.82 9.49
C ALA A 94 14.40 -7.50 10.06
N VAL A 95 15.46 -7.57 10.86
CA VAL A 95 16.08 -6.41 11.51
C VAL A 95 17.54 -6.33 11.16
N LEU A 96 17.95 -5.18 10.62
CA LEU A 96 19.33 -4.78 10.39
C LEU A 96 19.69 -3.71 11.41
N LYS A 97 20.51 -4.06 12.39
CA LYS A 97 21.11 -3.08 13.32
C LYS A 97 22.35 -2.48 12.68
N GLY A 98 22.37 -1.18 12.51
CA GLY A 98 23.53 -0.43 12.05
C GLY A 98 24.64 -0.37 13.10
N GLY A 99 25.84 0.02 12.66
CA GLY A 99 27.03 0.13 13.51
C GLY A 99 27.07 1.42 14.35
N LEU A 100 26.21 2.39 14.07
CA LEU A 100 26.18 3.70 14.72
C LEU A 100 24.81 3.95 15.37
N PRO A 101 24.72 4.72 16.45
CA PRO A 101 23.45 5.15 17.03
C PRO A 101 22.63 5.94 16.00
N GLY A 102 21.29 5.83 16.06
CA GLY A 102 20.40 6.57 15.16
C GLY A 102 18.95 6.11 15.27
N PRO A 103 18.07 6.69 14.45
CA PRO A 103 16.64 6.36 14.43
C PRO A 103 16.37 4.98 13.84
N THR A 104 15.11 4.59 13.86
CA THR A 104 14.63 3.34 13.26
C THR A 104 13.75 3.65 12.03
N VAL A 105 14.03 2.97 10.93
CA VAL A 105 13.22 3.05 9.70
C VAL A 105 12.63 1.69 9.38
N ALA A 106 11.38 1.64 8.98
CA ALA A 106 10.77 0.44 8.42
C ALA A 106 10.61 0.56 6.90
N LEU A 107 10.85 -0.55 6.20
CA LEU A 107 10.60 -0.72 4.77
C LEU A 107 9.60 -1.84 4.55
N ARG A 108 8.65 -1.67 3.64
CA ARG A 108 7.61 -2.65 3.36
C ARG A 108 7.59 -3.07 1.89
N ALA A 109 7.43 -4.35 1.65
CA ALA A 109 6.98 -4.95 0.41
C ALA A 109 5.93 -6.02 0.69
N ASP A 110 4.92 -6.10 -0.15
CA ASP A 110 3.94 -7.18 -0.18
C ASP A 110 4.46 -8.38 -0.97
N MET A 111 3.84 -9.56 -0.77
CA MET A 111 4.32 -10.82 -1.37
C MET A 111 3.25 -11.60 -2.14
N ASP A 112 1.98 -11.28 -1.94
CA ASP A 112 0.87 -12.06 -2.46
C ASP A 112 0.58 -11.79 -3.94
N ALA A 113 -0.05 -12.77 -4.59
CA ALA A 113 -0.50 -12.72 -5.97
C ALA A 113 -2.03 -12.78 -6.06
N LEU A 114 -2.55 -12.59 -7.27
CA LEU A 114 -3.98 -12.49 -7.57
C LEU A 114 -4.53 -13.72 -8.29
N PRO A 115 -5.84 -14.01 -8.16
CA PRO A 115 -6.53 -15.06 -8.90
C PRO A 115 -6.80 -14.62 -10.36
N VAL A 116 -5.72 -14.37 -11.10
CA VAL A 116 -5.73 -13.87 -12.49
C VAL A 116 -4.98 -14.84 -13.38
N LYS A 117 -5.50 -15.11 -14.58
CA LYS A 117 -4.82 -15.90 -15.60
C LYS A 117 -3.89 -15.00 -16.41
N GLU A 118 -2.61 -15.27 -16.37
CA GLU A 118 -1.63 -14.55 -17.18
C GLU A 118 -1.79 -14.85 -18.67
N VAL A 119 -1.71 -13.79 -19.49
CA VAL A 119 -1.74 -13.91 -20.97
C VAL A 119 -0.46 -13.42 -21.62
N ALA A 120 0.53 -12.96 -20.84
CA ALA A 120 1.79 -12.49 -21.36
C ALA A 120 2.64 -13.67 -21.91
N ASP A 121 3.29 -13.46 -23.04
CA ASP A 121 4.26 -14.43 -23.62
C ASP A 121 5.66 -14.13 -23.06
N LEU A 122 5.88 -14.55 -21.81
CA LEU A 122 7.14 -14.39 -21.11
C LEU A 122 7.76 -15.77 -20.79
N PRO A 123 9.09 -15.91 -20.85
CA PRO A 123 9.77 -17.19 -20.51
C PRO A 123 9.49 -17.66 -19.08
N PHE A 124 9.12 -16.74 -18.19
CA PHE A 124 8.81 -16.97 -16.79
C PHE A 124 7.33 -16.68 -16.45
N ALA A 125 6.45 -16.62 -17.46
CA ALA A 125 5.01 -16.44 -17.25
C ALA A 125 4.46 -17.52 -16.31
N SER A 126 3.55 -17.13 -15.44
CA SER A 126 2.93 -18.03 -14.47
C SER A 126 2.07 -19.09 -15.15
N LYS A 127 2.25 -20.35 -14.70
CA LYS A 127 1.35 -21.47 -14.99
C LYS A 127 0.76 -22.04 -13.70
N ALA A 128 0.90 -21.30 -12.62
CA ALA A 128 0.49 -21.73 -11.29
C ALA A 128 -1.02 -21.79 -11.17
N LYS A 129 -1.48 -22.75 -10.40
CA LYS A 129 -2.87 -22.87 -9.93
C LYS A 129 -2.88 -22.67 -8.42
N GLY A 130 -3.93 -22.02 -7.93
CA GLY A 130 -4.17 -21.82 -6.52
C GLY A 130 -5.62 -22.10 -6.17
N ARG A 131 -5.92 -22.05 -4.86
CA ARG A 131 -7.27 -22.19 -4.35
C ARG A 131 -7.76 -20.86 -3.77
N TYR A 132 -8.78 -20.28 -4.39
CA TYR A 132 -9.45 -19.08 -3.93
C TYR A 132 -10.90 -19.41 -3.54
N LEU A 133 -11.22 -19.30 -2.24
CA LEU A 133 -12.56 -19.59 -1.70
C LEU A 133 -13.11 -20.92 -2.24
N ASP A 134 -12.43 -22.02 -2.04
CA ASP A 134 -12.83 -23.37 -2.50
C ASP A 134 -12.83 -23.61 -4.02
N LYS A 135 -12.44 -22.65 -4.84
CA LYS A 135 -12.33 -22.79 -6.30
C LYS A 135 -10.87 -22.83 -6.73
N GLU A 136 -10.54 -23.74 -7.65
CA GLU A 136 -9.25 -23.68 -8.35
C GLU A 136 -9.25 -22.51 -9.34
N VAL A 137 -8.18 -21.73 -9.31
CA VAL A 137 -7.99 -20.54 -10.15
C VAL A 137 -6.56 -20.50 -10.70
N ASP A 138 -6.37 -19.84 -11.83
CA ASP A 138 -5.05 -19.42 -12.28
C ASP A 138 -4.53 -18.31 -11.36
N VAL A 139 -3.21 -18.26 -11.16
CA VAL A 139 -2.59 -17.27 -10.25
C VAL A 139 -1.50 -16.51 -10.98
N MET A 140 -1.46 -15.19 -10.80
CA MET A 140 -0.47 -14.30 -11.42
C MET A 140 -0.11 -13.15 -10.47
N HIS A 141 1.16 -12.72 -10.48
CA HIS A 141 1.55 -11.43 -9.90
C HIS A 141 1.09 -10.26 -10.81
N ALA A 142 -0.23 -10.04 -10.88
CA ALA A 142 -0.83 -9.00 -11.71
C ALA A 142 -0.80 -7.61 -11.08
N CYS A 143 -0.25 -7.47 -9.87
CA CYS A 143 -0.03 -6.19 -9.19
C CYS A 143 1.46 -5.81 -9.03
N GLY A 144 2.38 -6.78 -9.26
CA GLY A 144 3.81 -6.53 -9.25
C GLY A 144 4.49 -6.74 -7.89
N HIS A 145 3.86 -7.49 -6.97
CA HIS A 145 4.42 -7.78 -5.65
C HIS A 145 5.69 -8.65 -5.72
N ASP A 146 5.88 -9.41 -6.80
CA ASP A 146 7.13 -10.06 -7.16
C ASP A 146 8.29 -9.05 -7.33
N ALA A 147 8.00 -7.92 -7.98
CA ALA A 147 8.96 -6.82 -8.13
C ALA A 147 9.22 -6.11 -6.79
N HIS A 148 8.17 -5.84 -5.99
CA HIS A 148 8.31 -5.21 -4.68
C HIS A 148 9.18 -6.05 -3.74
N THR A 149 8.91 -7.36 -3.66
CA THR A 149 9.69 -8.32 -2.86
C THR A 149 11.16 -8.37 -3.31
N ALA A 150 11.42 -8.46 -4.62
CA ALA A 150 12.78 -8.50 -5.16
C ALA A 150 13.54 -7.18 -4.94
N ILE A 151 12.88 -6.03 -5.10
CA ILE A 151 13.45 -4.70 -4.80
C ILE A 151 13.84 -4.63 -3.32
N LEU A 152 12.96 -5.04 -2.40
CA LEU A 152 13.22 -4.94 -0.97
C LEU A 152 14.34 -5.90 -0.52
N LEU A 153 14.42 -7.12 -1.08
CA LEU A 153 15.53 -8.05 -0.84
C LEU A 153 16.88 -7.46 -1.31
N SER A 154 16.89 -6.88 -2.51
CA SER A 154 18.08 -6.21 -3.04
C SER A 154 18.46 -4.98 -2.20
N THR A 155 17.47 -4.22 -1.73
CA THR A 155 17.68 -3.10 -0.81
C THR A 155 18.28 -3.58 0.52
N ALA A 156 17.79 -4.69 1.07
CA ALA A 156 18.35 -5.29 2.29
C ALA A 156 19.83 -5.67 2.11
N LYS A 157 20.21 -6.22 0.94
CA LYS A 157 21.61 -6.53 0.61
C LYS A 157 22.46 -5.26 0.57
N VAL A 158 22.02 -4.21 -0.17
CA VAL A 158 22.73 -2.93 -0.29
C VAL A 158 22.99 -2.32 1.09
N LEU A 159 21.95 -2.29 1.95
CA LEU A 159 22.08 -1.72 3.30
C LEU A 159 22.93 -2.58 4.22
N SER A 160 22.88 -3.92 4.09
CA SER A 160 23.72 -4.83 4.88
C SER A 160 25.21 -4.67 4.57
N ASP A 161 25.58 -4.37 3.33
CA ASP A 161 26.97 -4.16 2.93
C ASP A 161 27.59 -2.88 3.51
N MET A 162 26.74 -1.95 3.96
CA MET A 162 27.19 -0.73 4.64
C MET A 162 26.87 -0.69 6.14
N ARG A 163 26.47 -1.83 6.73
CA ARG A 163 26.01 -1.97 8.12
C ARG A 163 26.83 -1.19 9.13
N GLU A 164 28.18 -1.34 9.11
CA GLU A 164 29.08 -0.72 10.10
C GLU A 164 29.04 0.82 10.08
N ARG A 165 28.68 1.41 8.93
CA ARG A 165 28.60 2.85 8.73
C ARG A 165 27.18 3.39 8.78
N LEU A 166 26.17 2.49 8.88
CA LEU A 166 24.77 2.85 8.89
C LEU A 166 24.35 3.27 10.29
N PRO A 167 23.80 4.47 10.51
CA PRO A 167 23.19 4.85 11.77
C PRO A 167 21.87 4.11 12.00
N GLY A 168 21.55 3.84 13.28
CA GLY A 168 20.24 3.35 13.69
C GLY A 168 19.89 1.94 13.26
N THR A 169 18.62 1.71 12.97
CA THR A 169 18.08 0.37 12.70
C THR A 169 17.14 0.39 11.48
N VAL A 170 17.22 -0.65 10.65
CA VAL A 170 16.27 -0.85 9.56
C VAL A 170 15.45 -2.11 9.82
N VAL A 171 14.12 -1.98 9.74
CA VAL A 171 13.19 -3.11 9.84
C VAL A 171 12.59 -3.37 8.47
N PHE A 172 12.62 -4.61 8.03
CA PHE A 172 12.06 -5.03 6.75
C PHE A 172 10.78 -5.80 7.00
N TYR A 173 9.67 -5.36 6.42
CA TYR A 173 8.38 -6.04 6.42
C TYR A 173 8.13 -6.63 5.04
N PHE A 174 8.17 -7.96 4.94
CA PHE A 174 7.67 -8.70 3.79
C PHE A 174 6.28 -9.20 4.17
N GLN A 175 5.30 -8.51 3.64
CA GLN A 175 3.92 -8.58 4.08
C GLN A 175 3.11 -9.56 3.24
N PRO A 176 2.28 -10.44 3.86
CA PRO A 176 1.34 -11.28 3.13
C PRO A 176 0.02 -10.56 2.87
N ALA A 177 -0.77 -11.10 1.95
CA ALA A 177 -2.20 -10.84 1.78
C ALA A 177 -2.59 -9.35 1.72
N GLU A 178 -1.85 -8.54 0.96
CA GLU A 178 -2.24 -7.14 0.71
C GLU A 178 -3.57 -7.08 -0.04
N GLU A 179 -3.74 -7.90 -1.06
CA GLU A 179 -4.95 -8.00 -1.91
C GLU A 179 -6.13 -8.67 -1.18
N GLY A 180 -5.85 -9.22 -0.02
CA GLY A 180 -6.83 -9.91 0.83
C GLY A 180 -6.59 -11.40 0.96
N PRO A 181 -7.35 -12.04 1.87
CA PRO A 181 -7.23 -13.48 2.13
C PRO A 181 -7.81 -14.31 0.98
N SER A 182 -7.16 -15.44 0.65
CA SER A 182 -7.67 -16.39 -0.32
C SER A 182 -8.57 -17.48 0.28
N ASP A 183 -8.58 -17.60 1.59
CA ASP A 183 -9.19 -18.71 2.35
C ASP A 183 -10.48 -18.33 3.10
N PHE A 184 -10.84 -17.05 3.16
CA PHE A 184 -12.10 -16.58 3.73
C PHE A 184 -12.60 -15.28 3.10
N ILE A 185 -13.90 -15.03 3.18
CA ILE A 185 -14.50 -13.75 2.77
C ILE A 185 -14.38 -12.75 3.92
N PRO A 186 -13.87 -11.53 3.69
CA PRO A 186 -13.83 -10.49 4.70
C PRO A 186 -15.21 -10.26 5.35
N ASP A 187 -15.24 -10.34 6.68
CA ASP A 187 -16.46 -10.27 7.50
C ASP A 187 -16.43 -9.13 8.53
N GLY A 188 -15.35 -8.36 8.54
CA GLY A 188 -15.11 -7.28 9.51
C GLY A 188 -14.57 -7.75 10.86
N LYS A 189 -14.44 -9.05 11.11
CA LYS A 189 -13.92 -9.65 12.34
C LYS A 189 -12.53 -10.23 12.15
N ASN A 190 -12.38 -11.04 11.11
CA ASN A 190 -11.10 -11.61 10.74
C ASN A 190 -10.22 -10.54 10.08
N VAL A 191 -8.96 -10.49 10.50
CA VAL A 191 -7.96 -9.54 9.98
C VAL A 191 -6.89 -10.27 9.18
N TRP A 192 -6.23 -9.53 8.29
CA TRP A 192 -5.17 -10.05 7.42
C TRP A 192 -4.16 -8.94 7.09
N GLY A 193 -3.13 -9.24 6.31
CA GLY A 193 -2.20 -8.28 5.73
C GLY A 193 -1.53 -7.38 6.75
N ALA A 194 -1.35 -6.12 6.41
CA ALA A 194 -0.72 -5.12 7.26
C ALA A 194 -1.44 -4.94 8.59
N LYS A 195 -2.79 -4.96 8.60
CA LYS A 195 -3.57 -4.82 9.82
C LYS A 195 -3.24 -5.92 10.84
N MET A 196 -3.10 -7.18 10.37
CA MET A 196 -2.72 -8.30 11.21
C MET A 196 -1.27 -8.17 11.69
N MET A 197 -0.33 -7.81 10.80
CA MET A 197 1.06 -7.56 11.19
C MET A 197 1.17 -6.49 12.29
N VAL A 198 0.43 -5.38 12.16
CA VAL A 198 0.39 -4.32 13.18
C VAL A 198 -0.18 -4.82 14.50
N GLN A 199 -1.25 -5.63 14.46
CA GLN A 199 -1.83 -6.24 15.68
C GLN A 199 -0.86 -7.22 16.35
N GLU A 200 -0.03 -7.92 15.59
CA GLU A 200 1.05 -8.79 16.10
C GLU A 200 2.30 -8.02 16.57
N GLY A 201 2.24 -6.69 16.58
CA GLY A 201 3.22 -5.82 17.23
C GLY A 201 4.47 -5.52 16.41
N VAL A 202 4.46 -5.67 15.07
CA VAL A 202 5.65 -5.37 14.24
C VAL A 202 6.07 -3.90 14.31
N MET A 203 5.15 -3.00 14.64
CA MET A 203 5.40 -1.56 14.82
C MET A 203 5.80 -1.17 16.26
N GLN A 204 6.03 -2.15 17.15
CA GLN A 204 6.30 -1.89 18.56
C GLN A 204 7.77 -2.13 18.94
N SER A 205 8.40 -3.15 18.36
CA SER A 205 9.75 -3.57 18.74
C SER A 205 10.54 -4.15 17.57
N PRO A 206 11.48 -3.39 16.99
CA PRO A 206 11.73 -1.97 17.29
C PRO A 206 10.61 -1.08 16.72
N LYS A 207 10.29 0.03 17.39
CA LYS A 207 9.31 1.02 16.93
C LYS A 207 9.94 1.90 15.86
N PRO A 208 9.39 1.96 14.63
CA PRO A 208 9.92 2.83 13.59
C PRO A 208 9.59 4.30 13.83
N ASP A 209 10.53 5.18 13.49
CA ASP A 209 10.34 6.63 13.43
C ASP A 209 9.75 7.08 12.08
N ALA A 210 9.96 6.27 11.04
CA ALA A 210 9.36 6.45 9.72
C ALA A 210 9.15 5.09 9.03
N VAL A 211 8.18 5.01 8.12
CA VAL A 211 7.92 3.82 7.29
C VAL A 211 7.86 4.21 5.83
N PHE A 212 8.57 3.46 4.97
CA PHE A 212 8.60 3.66 3.52
C PHE A 212 8.05 2.43 2.79
N GLY A 213 7.28 2.68 1.74
CA GLY A 213 6.78 1.68 0.81
C GLY A 213 6.91 2.17 -0.64
N LEU A 214 6.99 1.22 -1.56
CA LEU A 214 7.04 1.49 -2.99
C LEU A 214 6.10 0.51 -3.69
N HIS A 215 5.32 1.01 -4.65
CA HIS A 215 4.48 0.19 -5.51
C HIS A 215 4.82 0.42 -6.97
N VAL A 216 4.96 -0.64 -7.76
CA VAL A 216 5.12 -0.54 -9.21
C VAL A 216 3.78 -0.22 -9.88
N TRP A 217 3.77 0.69 -10.86
CA TRP A 217 2.52 1.20 -11.40
C TRP A 217 2.55 1.26 -12.93
N ALA A 218 1.58 0.57 -13.55
CA ALA A 218 1.35 0.69 -15.00
C ALA A 218 0.80 2.08 -15.38
N GLY A 219 1.07 2.51 -16.61
CA GLY A 219 0.66 3.84 -17.09
C GLY A 219 1.59 4.98 -16.64
N ILE A 220 2.66 4.66 -15.90
CA ILE A 220 3.76 5.57 -15.58
C ILE A 220 5.03 5.06 -16.31
N PRO A 221 5.80 5.95 -16.98
CA PRO A 221 7.03 5.54 -17.68
C PRO A 221 8.03 4.83 -16.76
N ALA A 222 8.65 3.77 -17.26
CA ALA A 222 9.62 2.98 -16.53
C ALA A 222 10.73 3.84 -15.90
N GLY A 223 10.95 3.65 -14.58
CA GLY A 223 11.93 4.36 -13.79
C GLY A 223 11.52 5.76 -13.31
N ARG A 224 10.33 6.27 -13.69
CA ARG A 224 9.77 7.50 -13.11
C ARG A 224 9.21 7.20 -11.73
N ILE A 225 9.45 8.10 -10.77
CA ILE A 225 8.83 8.05 -9.45
C ILE A 225 7.67 9.06 -9.41
N ALA A 226 6.49 8.58 -9.03
CA ALA A 226 5.38 9.46 -8.68
C ALA A 226 5.15 9.44 -7.17
N TYR A 227 4.94 10.61 -6.58
CA TYR A 227 4.71 10.80 -5.15
C TYR A 227 3.58 11.80 -4.91
N ARG A 228 3.03 11.82 -3.71
CA ARG A 228 2.04 12.82 -3.31
C ARG A 228 2.12 13.07 -1.80
N PRO A 229 2.27 14.32 -1.33
CA PRO A 229 2.09 14.66 0.08
C PRO A 229 0.60 14.57 0.45
N GLY A 230 0.31 14.07 1.65
CA GLY A 230 -1.06 13.91 2.12
C GLY A 230 -1.77 12.68 1.51
N PRO A 231 -3.09 12.72 1.39
CA PRO A 231 -3.87 11.59 0.86
C PRO A 231 -3.39 11.16 -0.52
N THR A 232 -3.19 9.84 -0.69
CA THR A 232 -2.59 9.25 -1.90
C THR A 232 -3.50 8.19 -2.51
N LEU A 233 -3.94 7.17 -1.71
CA LEU A 233 -4.91 6.17 -2.14
C LEU A 233 -6.16 6.24 -1.25
N ALA A 234 -7.30 5.82 -1.83
CA ALA A 234 -8.58 5.84 -1.15
C ALA A 234 -8.69 4.75 -0.07
N SER A 235 -9.59 4.94 0.89
CA SER A 235 -10.11 3.86 1.72
C SER A 235 -10.89 2.83 0.89
N SER A 236 -11.09 1.64 1.43
CA SER A 236 -11.96 0.63 0.85
C SER A 236 -12.88 0.05 1.90
N ASP A 237 -14.20 0.23 1.67
CA ASP A 237 -15.24 -0.37 2.49
C ASP A 237 -16.17 -1.20 1.62
N ASP A 238 -16.52 -2.40 2.11
CA ASP A 238 -17.59 -3.19 1.52
C ASP A 238 -18.94 -2.72 2.07
N LEU A 239 -19.86 -2.40 1.20
CA LEU A 239 -21.23 -2.03 1.54
C LEU A 239 -22.16 -3.19 1.20
N ARG A 240 -22.93 -3.65 2.19
CA ARG A 240 -23.96 -4.68 2.04
C ARG A 240 -25.28 -4.14 2.55
N ILE A 241 -26.30 -4.20 1.71
CA ILE A 241 -27.65 -3.72 2.02
C ILE A 241 -28.63 -4.84 1.74
N ARG A 242 -29.55 -5.08 2.68
CA ARG A 242 -30.69 -5.95 2.50
C ARG A 242 -31.95 -5.19 2.81
N ILE A 243 -32.83 -5.09 1.81
CA ILE A 243 -34.17 -4.51 1.99
C ILE A 243 -35.14 -5.67 2.21
N LEU A 244 -35.83 -5.64 3.35
CA LEU A 244 -36.81 -6.62 3.77
C LEU A 244 -38.22 -6.06 3.50
N GLY A 245 -38.94 -6.73 2.62
CA GLY A 245 -40.33 -6.42 2.26
C GLY A 245 -41.28 -7.52 2.74
N LYS A 246 -42.38 -7.69 2.00
CA LYS A 246 -43.36 -8.73 2.24
C LYS A 246 -43.82 -9.29 0.91
N GLN A 247 -43.58 -10.59 0.69
CA GLN A 247 -43.92 -11.30 -0.55
C GLN A 247 -45.40 -11.24 -0.83
N THR A 248 -45.74 -11.03 -2.11
CA THR A 248 -47.14 -11.04 -2.61
C THR A 248 -47.22 -11.29 -4.11
N HIS A 249 -48.43 -11.47 -4.60
CA HIS A 249 -48.71 -11.56 -6.05
C HIS A 249 -48.44 -10.20 -6.72
N ALA A 250 -47.62 -10.16 -7.78
CA ALA A 250 -47.23 -8.90 -8.42
C ALA A 250 -48.39 -8.07 -8.98
N GLY A 251 -49.53 -8.72 -9.33
CA GLY A 251 -50.78 -8.05 -9.70
C GLY A 251 -51.57 -7.49 -8.51
N ARG A 252 -51.14 -7.71 -7.26
CA ARG A 252 -51.75 -7.22 -6.02
C ARG A 252 -50.68 -6.66 -5.07
N PRO A 253 -49.91 -5.66 -5.51
CA PRO A 253 -48.76 -5.15 -4.73
C PRO A 253 -49.15 -4.55 -3.36
N TRP A 254 -50.38 -4.06 -3.24
CA TRP A 254 -50.94 -3.50 -1.99
C TRP A 254 -51.14 -4.51 -0.86
N ASP A 255 -51.09 -5.84 -1.14
CA ASP A 255 -51.18 -6.89 -0.13
C ASP A 255 -49.79 -7.21 0.51
N GLY A 256 -48.73 -6.65 -0.06
CA GLY A 256 -47.34 -6.83 0.38
C GLY A 256 -46.54 -5.56 0.56
N ILE A 257 -45.22 -5.68 0.54
CA ILE A 257 -44.26 -4.57 0.55
C ILE A 257 -43.19 -4.92 -0.48
N ASP A 258 -43.04 -4.10 -1.50
CA ASP A 258 -42.12 -4.39 -2.63
C ASP A 258 -40.69 -3.94 -2.34
N PRO A 259 -39.77 -4.86 -1.99
CA PRO A 259 -38.39 -4.50 -1.69
C PRO A 259 -37.57 -4.15 -2.96
N ILE A 260 -38.03 -4.55 -4.17
CA ILE A 260 -37.35 -4.19 -5.43
C ILE A 260 -37.52 -2.71 -5.70
N THR A 261 -38.74 -2.19 -5.62
CA THR A 261 -39.05 -0.76 -5.80
C THR A 261 -38.32 0.09 -4.75
N VAL A 262 -38.34 -0.33 -3.48
CA VAL A 262 -37.64 0.36 -2.38
C VAL A 262 -36.11 0.32 -2.59
N GLY A 263 -35.56 -0.82 -3.02
CA GLY A 263 -34.13 -0.97 -3.33
C GLY A 263 -33.68 -0.05 -4.48
N ALA A 264 -34.49 0.08 -5.52
CA ALA A 264 -34.23 1.01 -6.62
C ALA A 264 -34.22 2.47 -6.15
N GLN A 265 -35.17 2.87 -5.30
CA GLN A 265 -35.18 4.18 -4.69
C GLN A 265 -33.96 4.44 -3.78
N ALA A 266 -33.53 3.42 -3.03
CA ALA A 266 -32.33 3.47 -2.21
C ALA A 266 -31.07 3.73 -3.05
N ILE A 267 -30.90 3.04 -4.18
CA ILE A 267 -29.77 3.25 -5.12
C ILE A 267 -29.76 4.71 -5.61
N VAL A 268 -30.91 5.24 -6.05
CA VAL A 268 -31.02 6.64 -6.49
C VAL A 268 -30.73 7.60 -5.35
N GLY A 269 -31.29 7.36 -4.16
CA GLY A 269 -31.07 8.18 -2.97
C GLY A 269 -29.60 8.22 -2.55
N LEU A 270 -28.89 7.11 -2.63
CA LEU A 270 -27.46 7.01 -2.31
C LEU A 270 -26.59 7.95 -3.17
N GLN A 271 -27.01 8.25 -4.42
CA GLN A 271 -26.25 9.20 -5.26
C GLN A 271 -26.25 10.62 -4.67
N THR A 272 -27.25 10.95 -3.86
CA THR A 272 -27.33 12.26 -3.20
C THR A 272 -26.37 12.38 -2.01
N VAL A 273 -25.93 11.29 -1.43
CA VAL A 273 -24.95 11.29 -0.31
C VAL A 273 -23.65 11.96 -0.75
N VAL A 274 -23.10 11.56 -1.88
CA VAL A 274 -21.88 12.17 -2.42
C VAL A 274 -22.18 13.56 -3.00
N SER A 275 -23.22 13.67 -3.87
CA SER A 275 -23.43 14.89 -4.65
C SER A 275 -24.05 16.05 -3.86
N ARG A 276 -24.66 15.84 -2.67
CA ARG A 276 -25.38 16.86 -1.91
C ARG A 276 -24.99 16.96 -0.43
N ARG A 277 -24.35 15.91 0.13
CA ARG A 277 -24.07 15.85 1.58
C ARG A 277 -22.58 15.76 1.90
N THR A 278 -21.72 15.53 0.89
CA THR A 278 -20.27 15.44 1.05
C THR A 278 -19.58 16.64 0.42
N ASP A 279 -18.61 17.23 1.11
CA ASP A 279 -17.74 18.25 0.55
C ASP A 279 -16.72 17.60 -0.39
N ILE A 280 -17.06 17.56 -1.69
CA ILE A 280 -16.20 17.02 -2.74
C ILE A 280 -15.11 18.01 -3.18
N SER A 281 -15.11 19.24 -2.67
CA SER A 281 -14.07 20.23 -2.97
C SER A 281 -12.79 19.95 -2.20
N SER A 282 -12.90 19.32 -1.03
CA SER A 282 -11.74 18.87 -0.24
C SER A 282 -11.12 17.60 -0.82
N TYR A 283 -11.94 16.54 -0.91
CA TYR A 283 -11.51 15.26 -1.51
C TYR A 283 -12.68 14.55 -2.21
N PRO A 284 -12.43 13.89 -3.36
CA PRO A 284 -13.46 13.09 -4.01
C PRO A 284 -13.88 11.93 -3.12
N SER A 285 -15.12 11.49 -3.30
CA SER A 285 -15.69 10.34 -2.59
C SER A 285 -16.51 9.50 -3.55
N VAL A 286 -16.62 8.21 -3.29
CA VAL A 286 -17.38 7.27 -4.11
C VAL A 286 -18.30 6.43 -3.23
N VAL A 287 -19.57 6.32 -3.64
CA VAL A 287 -20.53 5.33 -3.14
C VAL A 287 -21.14 4.65 -4.35
N SER A 288 -20.82 3.38 -4.55
CA SER A 288 -21.29 2.61 -5.72
C SER A 288 -21.99 1.33 -5.27
N ILE A 289 -23.10 1.00 -5.91
CA ILE A 289 -23.73 -0.31 -5.83
C ILE A 289 -23.31 -1.10 -7.08
N GLY A 290 -22.65 -2.23 -6.87
CA GLY A 290 -22.14 -3.10 -7.92
C GLY A 290 -23.07 -4.26 -8.26
N THR A 291 -23.86 -4.73 -7.30
CA THR A 291 -24.84 -5.80 -7.51
C THR A 291 -26.17 -5.49 -6.86
N ILE A 292 -27.25 -5.97 -7.51
CA ILE A 292 -28.60 -6.03 -6.94
C ILE A 292 -29.22 -7.36 -7.32
N ASN A 293 -29.71 -8.10 -6.32
CA ASN A 293 -30.29 -9.43 -6.49
C ASN A 293 -31.61 -9.56 -5.70
N GLY A 294 -32.66 -10.03 -6.36
CA GLY A 294 -33.94 -10.25 -5.71
C GLY A 294 -35.00 -10.78 -6.69
N GLY A 295 -35.90 -11.58 -6.15
CA GLY A 295 -36.98 -12.20 -6.92
C GLY A 295 -36.55 -13.43 -7.74
N THR A 296 -37.52 -14.30 -8.04
CA THR A 296 -37.31 -15.53 -8.80
C THR A 296 -38.24 -15.62 -10.04
N ARG A 297 -39.34 -14.87 -10.03
CA ARG A 297 -40.32 -14.90 -11.11
C ARG A 297 -41.02 -13.55 -11.24
N TYR A 298 -41.31 -13.14 -12.49
CA TYR A 298 -41.87 -11.83 -12.85
C TYR A 298 -43.20 -11.46 -12.15
N ASN A 299 -44.00 -12.45 -11.75
CA ASN A 299 -45.32 -12.27 -11.16
C ASN A 299 -45.35 -12.47 -9.64
N ILE A 300 -44.19 -12.47 -8.98
CA ILE A 300 -44.03 -12.59 -7.53
C ILE A 300 -43.15 -11.40 -7.04
N ILE A 301 -43.71 -10.58 -6.17
CA ILE A 301 -42.90 -9.63 -5.39
C ILE A 301 -42.13 -10.43 -4.32
N PRO A 302 -40.80 -10.35 -4.25
CA PRO A 302 -40.02 -11.16 -3.33
C PRO A 302 -40.11 -10.66 -1.86
N GLU A 303 -39.60 -11.45 -0.94
CA GLU A 303 -39.50 -11.09 0.48
C GLU A 303 -38.33 -10.13 0.75
N SER A 304 -37.27 -10.19 -0.06
CA SER A 304 -36.11 -9.32 0.12
C SER A 304 -35.36 -9.04 -1.20
N VAL A 305 -34.57 -7.96 -1.16
CA VAL A 305 -33.57 -7.62 -2.17
C VAL A 305 -32.24 -7.41 -1.46
N GLU A 306 -31.16 -7.96 -2.03
CA GLU A 306 -29.81 -7.82 -1.55
C GLU A 306 -28.96 -7.00 -2.53
N MET A 307 -28.14 -6.09 -2.01
CA MET A 307 -27.25 -5.23 -2.79
C MET A 307 -25.86 -5.25 -2.17
N THR A 308 -24.82 -5.25 -3.01
CA THR A 308 -23.44 -5.05 -2.58
C THR A 308 -22.80 -3.90 -3.31
N GLY A 309 -21.88 -3.22 -2.65
CA GLY A 309 -21.21 -2.05 -3.19
C GLY A 309 -19.93 -1.70 -2.48
N THR A 310 -19.39 -0.53 -2.75
CA THR A 310 -18.18 -0.02 -2.12
C THR A 310 -18.32 1.46 -1.76
N ILE A 311 -17.63 1.85 -0.68
CA ILE A 311 -17.44 3.25 -0.28
C ILE A 311 -15.95 3.55 -0.35
N ARG A 312 -15.58 4.71 -0.94
CA ARG A 312 -14.20 5.19 -1.07
C ARG A 312 -14.09 6.62 -0.55
N SER A 313 -13.03 6.91 0.21
CA SER A 313 -12.72 8.24 0.73
C SER A 313 -11.21 8.40 0.91
N TYR A 314 -10.73 9.64 0.90
CA TYR A 314 -9.34 10.00 1.13
C TYR A 314 -9.12 10.69 2.48
N ASP A 315 -10.17 10.79 3.29
CA ASP A 315 -10.17 11.44 4.60
C ASP A 315 -10.98 10.63 5.60
N TYR A 316 -10.49 10.51 6.83
CA TYR A 316 -11.15 9.73 7.89
C TYR A 316 -12.49 10.33 8.32
N GLY A 317 -12.58 11.65 8.43
CA GLY A 317 -13.81 12.34 8.86
C GLY A 317 -14.90 12.24 7.79
N ILE A 318 -14.53 12.43 6.52
CA ILE A 318 -15.45 12.26 5.38
C ILE A 318 -15.91 10.79 5.31
N ARG A 319 -15.02 9.82 5.50
CA ARG A 319 -15.36 8.38 5.52
C ARG A 319 -16.42 8.06 6.56
N GLN A 320 -16.23 8.49 7.80
CA GLN A 320 -17.18 8.25 8.89
C GLN A 320 -18.54 8.92 8.61
N LYS A 321 -18.52 10.13 8.06
CA LYS A 321 -19.74 10.82 7.64
C LYS A 321 -20.46 10.05 6.52
N LEU A 322 -19.75 9.56 5.51
CA LEU A 322 -20.32 8.72 4.45
C LEU A 322 -21.00 7.48 5.01
N HIS A 323 -20.36 6.78 5.96
CA HIS A 323 -20.94 5.60 6.60
C HIS A 323 -22.28 5.93 7.29
N SER A 324 -22.32 7.03 8.04
CA SER A 324 -23.54 7.50 8.71
C SER A 324 -24.62 7.89 7.70
N ASP A 325 -24.26 8.68 6.68
CA ASP A 325 -25.19 9.19 5.69
C ASP A 325 -25.76 8.08 4.79
N VAL A 326 -24.95 7.08 4.41
CA VAL A 326 -25.37 5.90 3.66
C VAL A 326 -26.40 5.11 4.47
N ARG A 327 -26.12 4.80 5.74
CA ARG A 327 -27.05 4.09 6.63
C ARG A 327 -28.38 4.83 6.73
N GLN A 328 -28.32 6.08 7.12
CA GLN A 328 -29.52 6.91 7.33
C GLN A 328 -30.36 7.01 6.05
N THR A 329 -29.71 7.21 4.89
CA THR A 329 -30.42 7.34 3.62
C THR A 329 -31.19 6.06 3.28
N VAL A 330 -30.53 4.91 3.38
CA VAL A 330 -31.15 3.61 3.07
C VAL A 330 -32.28 3.26 4.03
N GLU A 331 -32.06 3.44 5.35
CA GLU A 331 -33.05 3.17 6.40
C GLU A 331 -34.31 4.04 6.23
N ARG A 332 -34.14 5.34 5.97
CA ARG A 332 -35.28 6.25 5.79
C ARG A 332 -36.08 5.99 4.52
N ILE A 333 -35.41 5.62 3.44
CA ILE A 333 -36.10 5.21 2.20
C ILE A 333 -36.86 3.91 2.42
N ALA A 334 -36.27 2.92 3.08
CA ALA A 334 -36.94 1.68 3.40
C ALA A 334 -38.19 1.92 4.27
N GLU A 335 -38.07 2.72 5.31
CA GLU A 335 -39.15 3.13 6.20
C GLU A 335 -40.33 3.81 5.44
N SER A 336 -40.00 4.74 4.52
CA SER A 336 -41.00 5.41 3.69
C SER A 336 -41.80 4.47 2.78
N GLY A 337 -41.19 3.36 2.37
CA GLY A 337 -41.83 2.30 1.58
C GLY A 337 -42.48 1.21 2.44
N GLY A 338 -42.51 1.35 3.77
CA GLY A 338 -43.03 0.34 4.69
C GLY A 338 -42.09 -0.86 4.87
N ALA A 339 -40.89 -0.83 4.28
CA ALA A 339 -39.88 -1.88 4.35
C ALA A 339 -38.91 -1.69 5.52
N LYS A 340 -38.07 -2.68 5.77
CA LYS A 340 -36.95 -2.61 6.69
C LYS A 340 -35.64 -2.70 5.93
N ALA A 341 -34.59 -2.00 6.36
CA ALA A 341 -33.27 -2.14 5.81
C ALA A 341 -32.27 -2.66 6.85
N GLU A 342 -31.39 -3.54 6.39
CA GLU A 342 -30.20 -3.96 7.12
C GLU A 342 -28.98 -3.45 6.34
N VAL A 343 -28.18 -2.57 6.95
CA VAL A 343 -27.00 -1.98 6.29
C VAL A 343 -25.74 -2.38 7.06
N SER A 344 -24.87 -3.12 6.41
CA SER A 344 -23.55 -3.50 6.92
C SER A 344 -22.46 -2.82 6.11
N ILE A 345 -21.55 -2.13 6.79
CA ILE A 345 -20.35 -1.53 6.20
C ILE A 345 -19.15 -2.18 6.87
N ILE A 346 -18.32 -2.86 6.06
CA ILE A 346 -17.12 -3.55 6.53
C ILE A 346 -15.92 -2.71 6.12
N GLU A 347 -15.26 -2.11 7.11
CA GLU A 347 -14.04 -1.33 6.90
C GLU A 347 -12.86 -2.26 6.61
N LYS A 348 -12.36 -2.22 5.37
CA LYS A 348 -11.22 -3.06 4.92
C LYS A 348 -9.91 -2.30 5.04
N TYR A 349 -9.76 -1.22 4.28
CA TYR A 349 -8.53 -0.43 4.25
C TYR A 349 -8.83 1.03 4.60
N ASP A 350 -7.96 1.60 5.39
CA ASP A 350 -7.96 3.04 5.66
C ASP A 350 -7.43 3.83 4.45
N PRO A 351 -7.70 5.13 4.32
CA PRO A 351 -7.04 5.93 3.30
C PRO A 351 -5.52 5.93 3.54
N THR A 352 -4.74 5.72 2.48
CA THR A 352 -3.28 5.84 2.54
C THR A 352 -2.89 7.30 2.45
N ILE A 353 -2.33 7.82 3.55
CA ILE A 353 -1.98 9.22 3.72
C ILE A 353 -0.47 9.30 3.96
N ASN A 354 0.26 9.86 3.00
CA ASN A 354 1.65 10.18 3.17
C ASN A 354 1.82 11.36 4.13
N ASP A 355 2.74 11.25 5.09
CA ASP A 355 3.07 12.37 5.96
C ASP A 355 3.67 13.52 5.13
N PRO A 356 3.07 14.73 5.14
CA PRO A 356 3.54 15.82 4.30
C PRO A 356 4.96 16.28 4.64
N ALA A 357 5.32 16.34 5.93
CA ALA A 357 6.64 16.80 6.35
C ALA A 357 7.71 15.77 5.99
N LEU A 358 7.43 14.47 6.18
CA LEU A 358 8.31 13.39 5.75
C LEU A 358 8.47 13.39 4.22
N THR A 359 7.38 13.60 3.47
CA THR A 359 7.42 13.64 2.01
C THR A 359 8.32 14.76 1.50
N GLU A 360 8.17 15.97 2.03
CA GLU A 360 9.02 17.13 1.69
C GLU A 360 10.49 16.86 2.06
N LYS A 361 10.74 16.33 3.27
CA LYS A 361 12.09 15.97 3.73
C LYS A 361 12.76 14.96 2.79
N MET A 362 12.01 13.99 2.27
CA MET A 362 12.54 12.89 1.45
C MET A 362 12.53 13.16 -0.06
N LEU A 363 11.97 14.26 -0.53
CA LEU A 363 11.94 14.61 -1.95
C LEU A 363 13.34 14.66 -2.62
N PRO A 364 14.40 15.18 -1.98
CA PRO A 364 15.75 15.12 -2.53
C PRO A 364 16.27 13.69 -2.76
N SER A 365 15.89 12.74 -1.88
CA SER A 365 16.25 11.32 -2.02
C SER A 365 15.56 10.69 -3.23
N LEU A 366 14.27 10.98 -3.42
CA LEU A 366 13.51 10.52 -4.59
C LEU A 366 14.12 11.07 -5.90
N ARG A 367 14.45 12.36 -5.95
CA ARG A 367 15.08 13.00 -7.11
C ARG A 367 16.43 12.37 -7.42
N TRP A 368 17.26 12.17 -6.41
CA TRP A 368 18.54 11.48 -6.61
C TRP A 368 18.35 10.07 -7.16
N ALA A 369 17.42 9.28 -6.60
CA ALA A 369 17.18 7.89 -7.00
C ALA A 369 16.73 7.78 -8.46
N ALA A 370 15.81 8.64 -8.90
CA ALA A 370 15.23 8.62 -10.24
C ALA A 370 15.90 9.61 -11.22
N LYS A 371 17.05 10.22 -10.86
CA LYS A 371 17.76 11.22 -11.68
C LYS A 371 16.83 12.36 -12.13
N ASP A 372 16.11 12.94 -11.16
CA ASP A 372 15.11 14.01 -11.32
C ASP A 372 13.84 13.65 -12.12
N ASP A 373 13.68 12.41 -12.58
CA ASP A 373 12.43 11.95 -13.20
C ASP A 373 11.37 11.62 -12.12
N VAL A 374 10.95 12.66 -11.41
CA VAL A 374 10.03 12.61 -10.27
C VAL A 374 8.86 13.56 -10.51
N VAL A 375 7.64 13.08 -10.31
CA VAL A 375 6.42 13.86 -10.54
C VAL A 375 5.48 13.75 -9.33
N GLN A 376 4.72 14.81 -9.07
CA GLN A 376 3.59 14.70 -8.15
C GLN A 376 2.42 14.03 -8.86
N GLY A 377 2.00 12.87 -8.33
CA GLY A 377 0.91 12.06 -8.88
C GLY A 377 -0.48 12.58 -8.49
N PRO A 378 -1.53 12.12 -9.21
CA PRO A 378 -2.92 12.35 -8.82
C PRO A 378 -3.31 11.51 -7.60
N LEU A 379 -4.52 11.74 -7.08
CA LEU A 379 -5.18 10.79 -6.17
C LEU A 379 -5.50 9.48 -6.90
N VAL A 380 -5.29 8.36 -6.24
CA VAL A 380 -5.55 7.02 -6.77
C VAL A 380 -6.78 6.43 -6.08
N GLY A 381 -7.78 6.03 -6.88
CA GLY A 381 -9.04 5.44 -6.36
C GLY A 381 -8.90 4.01 -5.84
N GLY A 382 -7.75 3.36 -6.05
CA GLY A 382 -7.38 2.10 -5.42
C GLY A 382 -7.18 2.26 -3.91
N ALA A 383 -7.15 1.15 -3.18
CA ALA A 383 -6.85 1.11 -1.75
C ALA A 383 -5.57 0.31 -1.52
N GLU A 384 -4.92 0.55 -0.39
CA GLU A 384 -3.63 -0.04 -0.04
C GLU A 384 -3.53 -0.15 1.49
N ASP A 385 -3.18 -1.32 1.99
CA ASP A 385 -3.14 -1.58 3.43
C ASP A 385 -1.86 -1.06 4.13
N PHE A 386 -0.88 -0.53 3.37
CA PHE A 386 0.21 0.29 3.92
C PHE A 386 -0.31 1.39 4.85
N SER A 387 -1.55 1.83 4.64
CA SER A 387 -2.28 2.77 5.50
C SER A 387 -2.22 2.40 6.98
N PHE A 388 -2.21 1.10 7.33
CA PHE A 388 -2.15 0.66 8.73
C PHE A 388 -0.77 0.92 9.37
N TYR A 389 0.31 0.85 8.60
CA TYR A 389 1.64 1.26 9.07
C TYR A 389 1.75 2.78 9.18
N ALA A 390 1.24 3.50 8.17
CA ALA A 390 1.26 4.97 8.15
C ALA A 390 0.45 5.61 9.28
N LYS A 391 -0.49 4.86 9.89
CA LYS A 391 -1.17 5.28 11.14
C LYS A 391 -0.32 5.15 12.39
N GLN A 392 0.74 4.35 12.38
CA GLN A 392 1.58 4.08 13.55
C GLN A 392 2.85 4.94 13.59
N ALA A 393 3.34 5.36 12.42
CA ALA A 393 4.50 6.21 12.24
C ALA A 393 4.35 7.06 10.97
N PRO A 394 5.05 8.21 10.85
CA PRO A 394 5.10 8.95 9.59
C PRO A 394 5.43 8.02 8.43
N GLY A 395 4.54 7.97 7.41
CA GLY A 395 4.66 7.07 6.27
C GLY A 395 4.89 7.84 4.96
N LEU A 396 5.66 7.26 4.06
CA LEU A 396 5.79 7.71 2.69
C LEU A 396 5.69 6.51 1.73
N PHE A 397 4.64 6.50 0.93
CA PHE A 397 4.37 5.52 -0.11
C PHE A 397 4.50 6.17 -1.48
N VAL A 398 5.32 5.60 -2.35
CA VAL A 398 5.61 6.15 -3.68
C VAL A 398 5.32 5.14 -4.78
N PHE A 399 5.09 5.62 -5.99
CA PHE A 399 4.86 4.78 -7.16
C PHE A 399 6.09 4.78 -8.07
N LEU A 400 6.50 3.59 -8.50
CA LEU A 400 7.53 3.38 -9.50
C LEU A 400 6.88 3.02 -10.83
N GLY A 401 7.06 3.84 -11.86
CA GLY A 401 6.58 3.53 -13.20
C GLY A 401 7.27 2.31 -13.78
N VAL A 402 6.47 1.45 -14.43
CA VAL A 402 6.95 0.20 -15.04
C VAL A 402 6.46 -0.02 -16.46
N THR A 403 5.83 0.97 -17.08
CA THR A 403 5.45 0.88 -18.49
C THR A 403 6.65 1.28 -19.38
N PRO A 404 7.03 0.46 -20.36
CA PRO A 404 8.11 0.80 -21.30
C PRO A 404 7.93 2.21 -21.90
N ARG A 405 9.03 2.96 -21.96
CA ARG A 405 8.99 4.38 -22.35
C ARG A 405 8.59 4.65 -23.80
N ASP A 406 8.70 3.65 -24.65
CA ASP A 406 8.31 3.67 -26.06
C ASP A 406 6.84 3.27 -26.29
N GLN A 407 6.13 2.87 -25.24
CA GLN A 407 4.70 2.54 -25.29
C GLN A 407 3.83 3.75 -24.98
N ASP A 408 2.61 3.73 -25.53
CA ASP A 408 1.55 4.66 -25.16
C ASP A 408 1.04 4.34 -23.73
N MET A 409 1.29 5.25 -22.79
CA MET A 409 0.91 5.09 -21.37
C MET A 409 -0.60 4.82 -21.19
N ALA A 410 -1.43 5.40 -22.05
CA ALA A 410 -2.89 5.22 -22.00
C ALA A 410 -3.35 3.82 -22.43
N LYS A 411 -2.51 3.07 -23.12
CA LYS A 411 -2.80 1.70 -23.60
C LYS A 411 -2.12 0.63 -22.76
N ALA A 412 -1.31 1.01 -21.77
CA ALA A 412 -0.71 0.05 -20.86
C ALA A 412 -1.79 -0.74 -20.13
N ALA A 413 -1.66 -2.07 -20.11
CA ALA A 413 -2.51 -2.91 -19.29
C ALA A 413 -2.33 -2.52 -17.80
N PRO A 414 -3.41 -2.09 -17.11
CA PRO A 414 -3.28 -1.63 -15.73
C PRO A 414 -2.95 -2.78 -14.78
N ASN A 415 -2.52 -2.45 -13.57
CA ASN A 415 -2.43 -3.41 -12.48
C ASN A 415 -3.77 -4.19 -12.37
N HIS A 416 -3.71 -5.47 -11.98
CA HIS A 416 -4.81 -6.46 -11.94
C HIS A 416 -5.30 -6.95 -13.31
N ASN A 417 -4.72 -6.49 -14.41
CA ASN A 417 -5.08 -6.97 -15.75
C ASN A 417 -4.27 -8.24 -16.11
N PRO A 418 -4.85 -9.23 -16.82
CA PRO A 418 -4.12 -10.40 -17.30
C PRO A 418 -2.87 -10.10 -18.14
N GLY A 419 -2.85 -8.96 -18.81
CA GLY A 419 -1.72 -8.47 -19.62
C GLY A 419 -0.81 -7.46 -18.88
N PHE A 420 -0.92 -7.33 -17.56
CA PHE A 420 -0.04 -6.47 -16.77
C PHE A 420 1.44 -6.86 -16.97
N PHE A 421 2.26 -5.85 -17.19
CA PHE A 421 3.68 -6.03 -17.50
C PHE A 421 4.56 -5.06 -16.73
N VAL A 422 5.68 -5.55 -16.26
CA VAL A 422 6.73 -4.78 -15.58
C VAL A 422 7.96 -4.67 -16.48
N ASP A 423 8.27 -3.48 -16.94
CA ASP A 423 9.58 -3.19 -17.53
C ASP A 423 10.66 -3.29 -16.45
N GLU A 424 11.44 -4.36 -16.52
CA GLU A 424 12.43 -4.69 -15.51
C GLU A 424 13.56 -3.65 -15.38
N SER A 425 13.77 -2.80 -16.40
CA SER A 425 14.77 -1.70 -16.34
C SER A 425 14.46 -0.69 -15.21
N ALA A 426 13.21 -0.64 -14.74
CA ALA A 426 12.78 0.22 -13.64
C ALA A 426 13.25 -0.29 -12.26
N LEU A 427 13.50 -1.59 -12.09
CA LEU A 427 13.64 -2.21 -10.76
C LEU A 427 14.88 -1.69 -10.01
N VAL A 428 15.98 -1.42 -10.71
CA VAL A 428 17.19 -0.79 -10.14
C VAL A 428 16.88 0.59 -9.54
N VAL A 429 15.97 1.34 -10.15
CA VAL A 429 15.50 2.63 -9.59
C VAL A 429 14.75 2.39 -8.29
N GLY A 430 13.93 1.33 -8.21
CA GLY A 430 13.24 0.95 -6.98
C GLY A 430 14.20 0.66 -5.82
N VAL A 431 15.27 -0.12 -6.08
CA VAL A 431 16.34 -0.39 -5.08
C VAL A 431 17.01 0.91 -4.63
N ARG A 432 17.37 1.78 -5.58
CA ARG A 432 17.97 3.09 -5.26
C ARG A 432 17.01 3.95 -4.44
N THR A 433 15.73 3.91 -4.73
CA THR A 433 14.70 4.69 -4.03
C THR A 433 14.60 4.26 -2.57
N LEU A 434 14.36 2.98 -2.29
CA LEU A 434 14.23 2.51 -0.90
C LEU A 434 15.54 2.66 -0.12
N ALA A 435 16.69 2.37 -0.75
CA ALA A 435 17.98 2.52 -0.10
C ALA A 435 18.31 3.98 0.23
N SER A 436 18.04 4.93 -0.69
CA SER A 436 18.31 6.36 -0.44
C SER A 436 17.34 6.97 0.58
N LEU A 437 16.05 6.63 0.52
CA LEU A 437 15.08 7.05 1.54
C LEU A 437 15.55 6.62 2.94
N THR A 438 16.03 5.37 3.04
CA THR A 438 16.53 4.82 4.30
C THR A 438 17.77 5.54 4.78
N THR A 439 18.82 5.59 3.95
CA THR A 439 20.11 6.17 4.37
C THR A 439 20.01 7.66 4.67
N ASP A 440 19.33 8.42 3.80
CA ASP A 440 19.20 9.86 3.98
C ASP A 440 18.39 10.20 5.25
N TYR A 441 17.35 9.39 5.56
CA TYR A 441 16.58 9.55 6.79
C TYR A 441 17.45 9.26 8.04
N LEU A 442 18.17 8.13 8.02
CA LEU A 442 19.00 7.68 9.14
C LEU A 442 20.16 8.64 9.41
N PHE A 443 20.88 9.08 8.38
CA PHE A 443 21.99 10.04 8.55
C PHE A 443 21.48 11.39 9.05
N ALA A 444 20.35 11.90 8.53
CA ALA A 444 19.78 13.16 9.01
C ALA A 444 19.24 13.10 10.45
N GLY A 445 18.90 11.93 10.96
CA GLY A 445 18.41 11.73 12.32
C GLY A 445 19.46 11.30 13.33
N ALA A 446 20.69 11.02 12.90
CA ALA A 446 21.79 10.66 13.78
C ALA A 446 22.43 11.89 14.48
N ASN A 447 22.17 13.08 13.98
CA ASN A 447 22.59 14.36 14.55
C ASN A 447 21.36 15.20 14.89
N PRO A 448 20.87 15.16 16.16
CA PRO A 448 19.76 16.00 16.62
C PRO A 448 20.16 17.47 16.78
#